data_8db7dcadfa4940b35648b888f1eca4f7
#
_entry.id   8db7dcadfa4940b35648b888f1eca4f7
#
_cell.length_a   1.000
_cell.length_b   1.000
_cell.length_c   1.000
_cell.angle_alpha   90.00
_cell.angle_beta   90.00
_cell.angle_gamma   90.00
#
_symmetry.space_group_name_H-M   'P 1'
#
loop_
_entity.id
_entity.type
_entity.pdbx_description
1 polymer ?
#
loop_
_entity_poly.entity_id
_entity_poly.type
_entity_poly.pdbx_seq_one_letter_code
_entity_poly.pdbx_strand_id
1 'polypeptide(L)'
;EIELEKIPFDLREMLDEVVALIEVQAVERGIHFTYKRENYQHYKLIGSPVHLRQIMLNIAGNAVKYNRENGSLDLHCEEVSCSEKYAIYEFTCVDTGKGMSKEFQKHMFEPFTQEENGARTTLGGTGLGLSIVKKLVEKMNGEIDVVSEEGKGTTFTINLPLKINPDAVEEETSEKEEQELSIAGLHILLVEDNELNMEIAEFVIQNEGASVTKAWNGQEAVEIFKKSRPDEFDVILMDIMMPVMNGYEAAKMIRTLDRDDAKTVPIIAMTANAFTEDRLKSKESGMNEHIAKPIDAKLLVKVISEFVENKEEDS
;
A
#
# COMPACT_ATOMS: atom_id res chain seq x y z
N GLU A 1 17.99 22.79 -6.87
CA GLU A 1 16.77 23.40 -6.27
C GLU A 1 15.68 22.33 -6.28
N ILE A 2 14.98 22.12 -5.13
CA ILE A 2 13.88 21.14 -5.06
C ILE A 2 12.67 21.78 -5.76
N GLU A 3 12.16 21.17 -6.82
CA GLU A 3 10.91 21.56 -7.47
C GLU A 3 9.79 20.61 -7.02
N LEU A 4 8.72 21.16 -6.44
CA LEU A 4 7.55 20.37 -6.08
C LEU A 4 6.66 20.18 -7.31
N GLU A 5 6.34 18.94 -7.61
CA GLU A 5 5.34 18.60 -8.61
C GLU A 5 3.94 19.09 -8.17
N LYS A 6 3.05 19.27 -9.12
CA LYS A 6 1.65 19.63 -8.90
C LYS A 6 0.78 18.70 -9.72
N ILE A 7 0.79 17.43 -9.34
CA ILE A 7 0.03 16.38 -10.03
C ILE A 7 -1.13 15.90 -9.15
N PRO A 8 -2.24 15.46 -9.75
CA PRO A 8 -3.30 14.78 -9.04
C PRO A 8 -2.78 13.46 -8.45
N PHE A 9 -3.17 13.14 -7.22
CA PHE A 9 -2.87 11.87 -6.57
C PHE A 9 -3.90 11.53 -5.49
N ASP A 10 -3.98 10.25 -5.14
CA ASP A 10 -4.75 9.75 -4.00
C ASP A 10 -3.82 9.60 -2.79
N LEU A 11 -4.12 10.30 -1.71
CA LEU A 11 -3.34 10.26 -0.48
C LEU A 11 -3.39 8.88 0.18
N ARG A 12 -4.52 8.18 0.09
CA ARG A 12 -4.70 6.84 0.67
C ARG A 12 -3.77 5.84 0.00
N GLU A 13 -3.79 5.78 -1.33
CA GLU A 13 -2.92 4.89 -2.11
C GLU A 13 -1.44 5.17 -1.82
N MET A 14 -1.04 6.44 -1.79
CA MET A 14 0.33 6.82 -1.52
C MET A 14 0.77 6.41 -0.10
N LEU A 15 -0.10 6.56 0.90
CA LEU A 15 0.20 6.16 2.28
C LEU A 15 0.22 4.65 2.45
N ASP A 16 -0.66 3.90 1.77
CA ASP A 16 -0.67 2.44 1.81
C ASP A 16 0.65 1.86 1.30
N GLU A 17 1.22 2.44 0.23
CA GLU A 17 2.56 2.06 -0.26
C GLU A 17 3.66 2.32 0.79
N VAL A 18 3.62 3.47 1.46
CA VAL A 18 4.61 3.81 2.51
C VAL A 18 4.48 2.87 3.70
N VAL A 19 3.25 2.63 4.14
CA VAL A 19 2.93 1.76 5.29
C VAL A 19 3.43 0.34 5.03
N ALA A 20 3.15 -0.22 3.86
CA ALA A 20 3.63 -1.56 3.49
C ALA A 20 5.16 -1.69 3.56
N LEU A 21 5.89 -0.67 3.09
CA LEU A 21 7.36 -0.67 3.16
C LEU A 21 7.89 -0.58 4.61
N ILE A 22 7.25 0.22 5.43
CA ILE A 22 7.66 0.41 6.85
C ILE A 22 7.32 -0.82 7.68
N GLU A 23 6.16 -1.44 7.43
CA GLU A 23 5.73 -2.65 8.13
C GLU A 23 6.73 -3.79 7.94
N VAL A 24 7.17 -4.04 6.70
CA VAL A 24 8.19 -5.05 6.41
C VAL A 24 9.47 -4.78 7.21
N GLN A 25 9.96 -3.54 7.23
CA GLN A 25 11.17 -3.17 7.96
C GLN A 25 10.99 -3.29 9.48
N ALA A 26 9.80 -2.99 10.00
CA ALA A 26 9.48 -3.10 11.42
C ALA A 26 9.44 -4.56 11.87
N VAL A 27 8.78 -5.43 11.09
CA VAL A 27 8.71 -6.88 11.34
C VAL A 27 10.09 -7.52 11.36
N GLU A 28 10.96 -7.21 10.37
CA GLU A 28 12.34 -7.71 10.31
C GLU A 28 13.17 -7.35 11.57
N ARG A 29 12.79 -6.29 12.27
CA ARG A 29 13.47 -5.81 13.49
C ARG A 29 12.73 -6.16 14.78
N GLY A 30 11.62 -6.90 14.70
CA GLY A 30 10.81 -7.26 15.87
C GLY A 30 10.14 -6.06 16.52
N ILE A 31 9.76 -5.03 15.74
CA ILE A 31 9.08 -3.82 16.21
C ILE A 31 7.59 -4.00 16.00
N HIS A 32 6.77 -3.71 17.02
CA HIS A 32 5.33 -3.66 16.90
C HIS A 32 4.93 -2.42 16.10
N PHE A 33 4.33 -2.64 14.94
CA PHE A 33 3.89 -1.57 14.05
C PHE A 33 2.38 -1.41 14.08
N THR A 34 1.88 -0.18 14.18
CA THR A 34 0.47 0.16 14.00
C THR A 34 0.31 1.35 13.07
N TYR A 35 -0.76 1.34 12.30
CA TYR A 35 -1.15 2.45 11.43
C TYR A 35 -2.63 2.75 11.56
N LYS A 36 -2.98 4.04 11.69
CA LYS A 36 -4.35 4.52 11.76
C LYS A 36 -4.58 5.68 10.81
N ARG A 37 -5.73 5.66 10.14
CA ARG A 37 -6.26 6.76 9.35
C ARG A 37 -7.57 7.23 9.94
N GLU A 38 -7.74 8.54 10.11
CA GLU A 38 -8.97 9.10 10.65
C GLU A 38 -9.39 10.35 9.86
N ASN A 39 -10.69 10.60 9.74
CA ASN A 39 -11.29 11.81 9.15
C ASN A 39 -10.82 12.16 7.72
N TYR A 40 -10.74 11.17 6.84
CA TYR A 40 -10.32 11.37 5.44
C TYR A 40 -11.51 11.77 4.56
N GLN A 41 -11.84 13.06 4.49
CA GLN A 41 -12.88 13.56 3.59
C GLN A 41 -12.31 13.93 2.21
N HIS A 42 -11.13 14.55 2.16
CA HIS A 42 -10.52 15.08 0.94
C HIS A 42 -9.20 14.36 0.60
N TYR A 43 -9.26 13.14 0.12
CA TYR A 43 -8.07 12.32 -0.18
C TYR A 43 -7.56 12.43 -1.62
N LYS A 44 -8.39 12.92 -2.55
CA LYS A 44 -7.98 13.25 -3.93
C LYS A 44 -7.37 14.64 -3.94
N LEU A 45 -6.07 14.74 -4.08
CA LEU A 45 -5.29 15.94 -3.85
C LEU A 45 -4.46 16.31 -5.08
N ILE A 46 -3.97 17.55 -5.11
CA ILE A 46 -2.96 18.02 -6.08
C ILE A 46 -1.71 18.40 -5.31
N GLY A 47 -0.59 17.78 -5.65
CA GLY A 47 0.68 18.05 -4.98
C GLY A 47 1.83 17.22 -5.51
N SER A 48 2.83 16.97 -4.67
CA SER A 48 4.00 16.19 -5.00
C SER A 48 4.06 14.90 -4.16
N PRO A 49 3.41 13.80 -4.63
CA PRO A 49 3.38 12.55 -3.89
C PRO A 49 4.77 11.97 -3.65
N VAL A 50 5.71 12.17 -4.57
CA VAL A 50 7.11 11.71 -4.43
C VAL A 50 7.78 12.35 -3.21
N HIS A 51 7.63 13.67 -3.03
CA HIS A 51 8.23 14.37 -1.90
C HIS A 51 7.50 14.08 -0.58
N LEU A 52 6.17 13.92 -0.63
CA LEU A 52 5.40 13.51 0.55
C LEU A 52 5.82 12.10 1.01
N ARG A 53 5.94 11.16 0.07
CA ARG A 53 6.47 9.81 0.35
C ARG A 53 7.88 9.89 0.95
N GLN A 54 8.75 10.75 0.43
CA GLN A 54 10.10 10.94 0.95
C GLN A 54 10.10 11.44 2.40
N ILE A 55 9.21 12.38 2.75
CA ILE A 55 9.05 12.84 4.14
C ILE A 55 8.70 11.66 5.04
N MET A 56 7.64 10.90 4.68
CA MET A 56 7.14 9.79 5.48
C MET A 56 8.19 8.68 5.66
N LEU A 57 8.86 8.28 4.57
CA LEU A 57 9.90 7.25 4.62
C LEU A 57 11.11 7.67 5.44
N ASN A 58 11.51 8.95 5.40
CA ASN A 58 12.61 9.43 6.22
C ASN A 58 12.27 9.41 7.73
N ILE A 59 11.06 9.85 8.10
CA ILE A 59 10.63 9.87 9.50
C ILE A 59 10.41 8.46 10.03
N ALA A 60 9.56 7.67 9.37
CA ALA A 60 9.24 6.32 9.81
C ALA A 60 10.44 5.36 9.70
N GLY A 61 11.27 5.51 8.66
CA GLY A 61 12.53 4.76 8.54
C GLY A 61 13.51 5.06 9.69
N ASN A 62 13.59 6.30 10.14
CA ASN A 62 14.37 6.64 11.33
C ASN A 62 13.77 6.02 12.60
N ALA A 63 12.45 6.05 12.75
CA ALA A 63 11.73 5.43 13.86
C ALA A 63 11.97 3.92 13.95
N VAL A 64 12.04 3.21 12.81
CA VAL A 64 12.44 1.80 12.75
C VAL A 64 13.92 1.63 13.05
N LYS A 65 14.78 2.44 12.42
CA LYS A 65 16.24 2.32 12.50
C LYS A 65 16.79 2.51 13.92
N TYR A 66 16.22 3.48 14.64
CA TYR A 66 16.68 3.88 15.97
C TYR A 66 15.78 3.35 17.10
N ASN A 67 14.87 2.44 16.78
CA ASN A 67 14.07 1.75 17.77
C ASN A 67 14.88 0.73 18.57
N ARG A 68 14.29 0.26 19.66
CA ARG A 68 14.80 -0.85 20.46
C ARG A 68 14.12 -2.16 20.04
N GLU A 69 14.74 -3.27 20.36
CA GLU A 69 14.17 -4.60 20.20
C GLU A 69 12.83 -4.70 20.98
N ASN A 70 11.79 -5.26 20.36
CA ASN A 70 10.42 -5.31 20.90
C ASN A 70 9.82 -3.93 21.25
N GLY A 71 10.30 -2.87 20.59
CA GLY A 71 9.69 -1.55 20.67
C GLY A 71 8.43 -1.43 19.85
N SER A 72 7.83 -0.23 19.83
CA SER A 72 6.67 0.08 18.98
C SER A 72 6.96 1.25 18.04
N LEU A 73 6.21 1.26 16.95
CA LEU A 73 6.10 2.35 15.99
C LEU A 73 4.63 2.54 15.62
N ASP A 74 4.10 3.69 15.98
CA ASP A 74 2.72 4.04 15.69
C ASP A 74 2.70 5.19 14.68
N LEU A 75 2.09 4.95 13.52
CA LEU A 75 1.84 5.97 12.51
C LEU A 75 0.37 6.35 12.54
N HIS A 76 0.09 7.64 12.52
CA HIS A 76 -1.25 8.18 12.44
C HIS A 76 -1.32 9.28 11.39
N CYS A 77 -2.42 9.31 10.64
CA CYS A 77 -2.70 10.39 9.71
C CYS A 77 -4.17 10.78 9.83
N GLU A 78 -4.41 12.08 9.95
CA GLU A 78 -5.74 12.65 10.15
C GLU A 78 -5.90 13.94 9.34
N GLU A 79 -7.09 14.13 8.74
CA GLU A 79 -7.52 15.42 8.24
C GLU A 79 -8.06 16.27 9.41
N VAL A 80 -7.26 17.21 9.89
CA VAL A 80 -7.59 18.03 11.08
C VAL A 80 -8.43 19.25 10.78
N SER A 81 -8.39 19.74 9.54
CA SER A 81 -9.24 20.84 9.09
C SER A 81 -9.23 20.95 7.56
N CYS A 82 -10.23 21.61 7.00
CA CYS A 82 -10.28 21.90 5.57
C CYS A 82 -10.84 23.28 5.28
N SER A 83 -10.55 23.76 4.07
CA SER A 83 -11.14 24.93 3.42
C SER A 83 -11.61 24.53 2.04
N GLU A 84 -12.24 25.42 1.27
CA GLU A 84 -12.66 25.14 -0.11
C GLU A 84 -11.52 24.66 -1.05
N LYS A 85 -10.26 24.95 -0.72
CA LYS A 85 -9.11 24.69 -1.60
C LYS A 85 -8.05 23.79 -1.00
N TYR A 86 -7.98 23.68 0.31
CA TYR A 86 -6.93 22.96 1.02
C TYR A 86 -7.50 22.14 2.17
N ALA A 87 -7.05 20.93 2.32
CA ALA A 87 -7.20 20.11 3.51
C ALA A 87 -5.88 20.14 4.30
N ILE A 88 -5.94 20.28 5.61
CA ILE A 88 -4.76 20.20 6.47
C ILE A 88 -4.70 18.81 7.06
N TYR A 89 -3.63 18.10 6.71
CA TYR A 89 -3.35 16.78 7.21
C TYR A 89 -2.28 16.82 8.29
N GLU A 90 -2.57 16.17 9.42
CA GLU A 90 -1.59 15.90 10.47
C GLU A 90 -1.08 14.47 10.32
N PHE A 91 0.24 14.34 10.21
CA PHE A 91 0.95 13.06 10.20
C PHE A 91 1.75 12.95 11.49
N THR A 92 1.43 11.95 12.30
CA THR A 92 2.13 11.67 13.56
C THR A 92 2.86 10.34 13.48
N CYS A 93 4.13 10.35 13.91
CA CYS A 93 4.98 9.17 14.01
C CYS A 93 5.52 9.07 15.42
N VAL A 94 5.12 8.04 16.16
CA VAL A 94 5.52 7.82 17.56
C VAL A 94 6.35 6.54 17.63
N ASP A 95 7.57 6.64 18.13
CA ASP A 95 8.43 5.49 18.39
C ASP A 95 8.83 5.38 19.85
N THR A 96 9.13 4.18 20.29
CA THR A 96 9.65 3.88 21.63
C THR A 96 11.17 3.63 21.62
N GLY A 97 11.87 4.20 20.64
CA GLY A 97 13.29 4.02 20.43
C GLY A 97 14.17 4.70 21.46
N LYS A 98 15.42 4.93 21.08
CA LYS A 98 16.43 5.54 21.98
C LYS A 98 16.15 7.00 22.33
N GLY A 99 15.26 7.66 21.59
CA GLY A 99 15.05 9.10 21.74
C GLY A 99 16.26 9.92 21.30
N MET A 100 16.24 11.21 21.59
CA MET A 100 17.30 12.17 21.24
C MET A 100 17.67 13.04 22.44
N SER A 101 18.97 13.30 22.60
CA SER A 101 19.47 14.24 23.60
C SER A 101 18.98 15.67 23.32
N LYS A 102 18.85 16.48 24.37
CA LYS A 102 18.45 17.89 24.20
C LYS A 102 19.45 18.70 23.36
N GLU A 103 20.72 18.30 23.38
CA GLU A 103 21.75 18.96 22.56
C GLU A 103 21.56 18.61 21.08
N PHE A 104 21.35 17.33 20.75
CA PHE A 104 21.11 16.90 19.38
C PHE A 104 19.82 17.52 18.81
N GLN A 105 18.75 17.62 19.58
CA GLN A 105 17.48 18.23 19.15
C GLN A 105 17.64 19.67 18.65
N LYS A 106 18.61 20.46 19.15
CA LYS A 106 18.88 21.82 18.67
C LYS A 106 19.40 21.88 17.25
N HIS A 107 20.07 20.80 16.79
CA HIS A 107 20.80 20.74 15.52
C HIS A 107 20.33 19.61 14.60
N MET A 108 19.32 18.82 14.98
CA MET A 108 18.88 17.61 14.27
C MET A 108 18.44 17.86 12.84
N PHE A 109 18.05 19.08 12.49
CA PHE A 109 17.66 19.50 11.13
C PHE A 109 18.82 20.08 10.31
N GLU A 110 20.01 20.23 10.88
CA GLU A 110 21.18 20.68 10.16
C GLU A 110 21.75 19.53 9.29
N PRO A 111 22.22 19.84 8.06
CA PRO A 111 22.80 18.81 7.20
C PRO A 111 24.03 18.13 7.84
N PHE A 112 24.15 16.82 7.61
CA PHE A 112 25.25 15.99 8.09
C PHE A 112 25.35 15.82 9.60
N THR A 113 24.33 16.23 10.34
CA THR A 113 24.29 16.09 11.81
C THR A 113 23.88 14.68 12.18
N GLN A 114 24.64 14.06 13.05
CA GLN A 114 24.39 12.75 13.64
C GLN A 114 24.67 12.82 15.15
N GLU A 115 23.87 12.09 15.93
CA GLU A 115 24.12 11.98 17.36
C GLU A 115 25.33 11.06 17.60
N GLU A 116 26.44 11.64 18.05
CA GLU A 116 27.64 10.91 18.41
C GLU A 116 27.41 10.12 19.72
N ASN A 117 27.02 8.88 19.62
CA ASN A 117 27.11 7.93 20.72
C ASN A 117 28.42 7.17 20.55
N GLY A 118 29.36 7.39 21.47
CA GLY A 118 30.79 6.99 21.57
C GLY A 118 31.23 5.55 21.26
N ALA A 119 30.49 4.82 20.48
CA ALA A 119 30.92 3.61 19.80
C ALA A 119 30.54 3.79 18.31
N ARG A 120 31.47 3.56 17.39
CA ARG A 120 31.25 3.52 15.95
C ARG A 120 29.97 2.72 15.65
N THR A 121 28.83 3.39 15.57
CA THR A 121 27.56 2.75 15.23
C THR A 121 27.66 2.31 13.78
N THR A 122 27.67 1.00 13.60
CA THR A 122 27.57 0.29 12.30
C THR A 122 26.26 0.61 11.53
N LEU A 123 25.40 1.42 12.10
CA LEU A 123 24.14 1.90 11.52
C LEU A 123 24.40 3.18 10.71
N GLY A 124 25.09 3.04 9.57
CA GLY A 124 25.42 4.15 8.68
C GLY A 124 24.18 4.96 8.26
N GLY A 125 24.28 6.27 8.30
CA GLY A 125 23.33 7.23 7.75
C GLY A 125 24.10 8.45 7.27
N THR A 126 23.57 9.17 6.28
CA THR A 126 24.23 10.35 5.72
C THR A 126 24.06 11.60 6.58
N GLY A 127 23.16 11.58 7.58
CA GLY A 127 22.77 12.77 8.36
C GLY A 127 21.97 13.80 7.55
N LEU A 128 21.46 13.41 6.38
CA LEU A 128 20.71 14.30 5.49
C LEU A 128 19.18 14.14 5.61
N GLY A 129 18.70 13.02 6.14
CA GLY A 129 17.26 12.69 6.13
C GLY A 129 16.39 13.75 6.78
N LEU A 130 16.67 14.16 8.01
CA LEU A 130 15.87 15.16 8.73
C LEU A 130 16.01 16.57 8.15
N SER A 131 17.17 16.93 7.63
CA SER A 131 17.36 18.23 6.96
C SER A 131 16.58 18.31 5.63
N ILE A 132 16.44 17.19 4.93
CA ILE A 132 15.60 17.09 3.73
C ILE A 132 14.12 17.20 4.13
N VAL A 133 13.69 16.47 5.17
CA VAL A 133 12.32 16.56 5.68
C VAL A 133 11.95 17.99 6.03
N LYS A 134 12.76 18.70 6.81
CA LYS A 134 12.50 20.09 7.19
C LYS A 134 12.33 20.99 5.97
N LYS A 135 13.22 20.91 4.98
CA LYS A 135 13.16 21.68 3.75
C LYS A 135 11.92 21.36 2.91
N LEU A 136 11.52 20.10 2.83
CA LEU A 136 10.33 19.68 2.08
C LEU A 136 9.06 20.19 2.75
N VAL A 137 8.95 20.01 4.08
CA VAL A 137 7.81 20.50 4.86
C VAL A 137 7.65 22.02 4.71
N GLU A 138 8.75 22.78 4.86
CA GLU A 138 8.74 24.23 4.65
C GLU A 138 8.33 24.64 3.22
N LYS A 139 8.85 23.94 2.21
CA LYS A 139 8.45 24.17 0.80
C LYS A 139 6.99 23.86 0.52
N MET A 140 6.43 22.90 1.26
CA MET A 140 5.00 22.54 1.19
C MET A 140 4.13 23.45 2.07
N ASN A 141 4.69 24.52 2.65
CA ASN A 141 4.04 25.44 3.57
C ASN A 141 3.47 24.75 4.82
N GLY A 142 4.10 23.68 5.25
CA GLY A 142 3.75 22.93 6.45
C GLY A 142 4.61 23.25 7.65
N GLU A 143 4.30 22.59 8.75
CA GLU A 143 5.01 22.70 10.02
C GLU A 143 5.44 21.30 10.49
N ILE A 144 6.56 21.24 11.20
CA ILE A 144 7.06 20.01 11.83
C ILE A 144 7.46 20.29 13.26
N ASP A 145 6.87 19.52 14.17
CA ASP A 145 7.17 19.53 15.59
C ASP A 145 7.77 18.20 16.04
N VAL A 146 8.61 18.25 17.08
CA VAL A 146 9.29 17.08 17.61
C VAL A 146 9.29 17.11 19.12
N VAL A 147 8.85 16.00 19.71
CA VAL A 147 8.98 15.75 21.15
C VAL A 147 9.80 14.50 21.33
N SER A 148 10.94 14.60 21.99
CA SER A 148 11.83 13.47 22.22
C SER A 148 12.48 13.52 23.60
N GLU A 149 12.62 12.33 24.20
CA GLU A 149 13.33 12.16 25.46
C GLU A 149 14.25 10.94 25.35
N GLU A 150 15.51 11.12 25.71
CA GLU A 150 16.50 10.05 25.65
C GLU A 150 16.07 8.84 26.48
N GLY A 151 16.09 7.66 25.85
CA GLY A 151 15.63 6.39 26.42
C GLY A 151 14.12 6.15 26.40
N LYS A 152 13.30 7.11 25.96
CA LYS A 152 11.83 6.95 25.91
C LYS A 152 11.25 6.89 24.52
N GLY A 153 11.92 7.48 23.52
CA GLY A 153 11.50 7.51 22.14
C GLY A 153 11.26 8.91 21.59
N THR A 154 10.66 8.99 20.43
CA THR A 154 10.42 10.24 19.70
C THR A 154 9.00 10.28 19.14
N THR A 155 8.41 11.47 19.15
CA THR A 155 7.19 11.80 18.43
C THR A 155 7.48 12.91 17.44
N PHE A 156 7.26 12.65 16.16
CA PHE A 156 7.22 13.66 15.11
C PHE A 156 5.77 13.96 14.76
N THR A 157 5.42 15.23 14.66
CA THR A 157 4.13 15.71 14.19
C THR A 157 4.34 16.66 13.01
N ILE A 158 3.73 16.37 11.87
CA ILE A 158 3.86 17.14 10.63
C ILE A 158 2.48 17.58 10.18
N ASN A 159 2.27 18.89 10.05
CA ASN A 159 1.05 19.47 9.51
C ASN A 159 1.30 20.00 8.10
N LEU A 160 0.55 19.50 7.12
CA LEU A 160 0.69 19.88 5.71
C LEU A 160 -0.64 20.37 5.12
N PRO A 161 -0.69 21.60 4.58
CA PRO A 161 -1.79 22.05 3.75
C PRO A 161 -1.68 21.43 2.36
N LEU A 162 -2.55 20.47 2.05
CA LEU A 162 -2.60 19.79 0.77
C LEU A 162 -3.76 20.35 -0.06
N LYS A 163 -3.50 20.66 -1.34
CA LYS A 163 -4.52 21.24 -2.20
C LYS A 163 -5.53 20.17 -2.61
N ILE A 164 -6.81 20.43 -2.38
CA ILE A 164 -7.90 19.58 -2.82
C ILE A 164 -7.97 19.62 -4.36
N ASN A 165 -8.16 18.47 -4.99
CA ASN A 165 -8.35 18.39 -6.43
C ASN A 165 -9.82 18.73 -6.77
N PRO A 166 -10.11 19.89 -7.38
CA PRO A 166 -11.48 20.28 -7.68
C PRO A 166 -12.11 19.47 -8.83
N ASP A 167 -11.27 18.83 -9.66
CA ASP A 167 -11.70 18.02 -10.79
C ASP A 167 -11.85 16.54 -10.41
N ALA A 168 -11.48 16.17 -9.19
CA ALA A 168 -11.84 14.89 -8.67
C ALA A 168 -13.36 14.87 -8.58
N VAL A 169 -13.99 14.08 -9.42
CA VAL A 169 -15.36 13.63 -9.14
C VAL A 169 -15.23 13.04 -7.74
N GLU A 170 -15.86 13.67 -6.76
CA GLU A 170 -16.17 13.01 -5.51
C GLU A 170 -16.92 11.75 -5.96
N GLU A 171 -16.22 10.63 -6.02
CA GLU A 171 -16.88 9.40 -5.73
C GLU A 171 -17.43 9.66 -4.34
N GLU A 172 -18.72 10.11 -4.33
CA GLU A 172 -19.46 10.20 -3.12
C GLU A 172 -19.14 8.93 -2.35
N THR A 173 -18.32 9.06 -1.32
CA THR A 173 -18.50 8.23 -0.15
C THR A 173 -19.88 8.64 0.37
N SER A 174 -20.93 8.35 -0.43
CA SER A 174 -22.18 8.00 0.17
C SER A 174 -21.75 6.94 1.19
N GLU A 175 -21.98 7.23 2.46
CA GLU A 175 -22.54 6.25 3.36
C GLU A 175 -23.83 5.70 2.68
N LYS A 176 -23.68 5.14 1.48
CA LYS A 176 -24.46 4.02 1.06
C LYS A 176 -24.08 3.03 2.14
N GLU A 177 -25.07 2.76 2.99
CA GLU A 177 -25.17 1.55 3.78
C GLU A 177 -24.14 0.57 3.24
N GLU A 178 -23.21 0.11 4.10
CA GLU A 178 -22.30 -0.97 3.75
C GLU A 178 -23.19 -2.05 3.11
N GLN A 179 -23.40 -1.95 1.79
CA GLN A 179 -23.75 -3.12 1.05
C GLN A 179 -22.56 -4.00 1.35
N GLU A 180 -22.82 -5.01 2.15
CA GLU A 180 -21.84 -6.01 2.52
C GLU A 180 -21.27 -6.52 1.20
N LEU A 181 -20.14 -5.88 0.76
CA LEU A 181 -19.40 -6.37 -0.38
C LEU A 181 -19.08 -7.82 -0.05
N SER A 182 -19.68 -8.73 -0.74
CA SER A 182 -19.60 -10.15 -0.44
C SER A 182 -19.17 -10.91 -1.68
N ILE A 183 -18.17 -11.76 -1.50
CA ILE A 183 -17.76 -12.74 -2.51
C ILE A 183 -18.38 -14.11 -2.25
N ALA A 184 -19.35 -14.17 -1.32
CA ALA A 184 -20.01 -15.42 -0.97
C ALA A 184 -20.70 -16.06 -2.17
N GLY A 185 -20.46 -17.35 -2.35
CA GLY A 185 -21.02 -18.11 -3.47
C GLY A 185 -20.21 -18.06 -4.78
N LEU A 186 -19.21 -17.19 -4.90
CA LEU A 186 -18.33 -17.14 -6.07
C LEU A 186 -17.42 -18.37 -6.13
N HIS A 187 -17.02 -18.74 -7.35
CA HIS A 187 -16.05 -19.79 -7.61
C HIS A 187 -14.76 -19.20 -8.20
N ILE A 188 -13.70 -19.26 -7.46
CA ILE A 188 -12.43 -18.59 -7.76
C ILE A 188 -11.37 -19.61 -8.19
N LEU A 189 -10.72 -19.37 -9.33
CA LEU A 189 -9.51 -20.11 -9.72
C LEU A 189 -8.30 -19.41 -9.09
N LEU A 190 -7.71 -20.01 -8.07
CA LEU A 190 -6.54 -19.49 -7.34
C LEU A 190 -5.27 -20.15 -7.88
N VAL A 191 -4.34 -19.34 -8.36
CA VAL A 191 -3.08 -19.80 -8.98
C VAL A 191 -1.88 -19.23 -8.21
N GLU A 192 -1.14 -20.12 -7.57
CA GLU A 192 -0.02 -19.80 -6.67
C GLU A 192 0.93 -21.00 -6.61
N ASP A 193 2.22 -20.79 -6.67
CA ASP A 193 3.22 -21.89 -6.63
C ASP A 193 3.75 -22.19 -5.23
N ASN A 194 3.57 -21.26 -4.29
CA ASN A 194 4.00 -21.44 -2.91
C ASN A 194 2.86 -21.99 -2.05
N GLU A 195 3.10 -23.14 -1.42
CA GLU A 195 2.11 -23.87 -0.61
C GLU A 195 1.53 -23.00 0.54
N LEU A 196 2.38 -22.26 1.24
CA LEU A 196 1.96 -21.41 2.34
C LEU A 196 1.08 -20.24 1.87
N ASN A 197 1.47 -19.58 0.77
CA ASN A 197 0.68 -18.50 0.17
C ASN A 197 -0.67 -19.03 -0.35
N MET A 198 -0.68 -20.22 -0.96
CA MET A 198 -1.88 -20.90 -1.41
C MET A 198 -2.85 -21.16 -0.24
N GLU A 199 -2.34 -21.70 0.87
CA GLU A 199 -3.17 -21.94 2.06
C GLU A 199 -3.73 -20.65 2.69
N ILE A 200 -2.91 -19.60 2.77
CA ILE A 200 -3.35 -18.29 3.29
C ILE A 200 -4.44 -17.70 2.40
N ALA A 201 -4.22 -17.67 1.09
CA ALA A 201 -5.19 -17.12 0.15
C ALA A 201 -6.50 -17.92 0.14
N GLU A 202 -6.41 -19.26 0.12
CA GLU A 202 -7.56 -20.15 0.20
C GLU A 202 -8.36 -19.90 1.49
N PHE A 203 -7.69 -19.81 2.64
CA PHE A 203 -8.33 -19.56 3.91
C PHE A 203 -9.10 -18.23 3.91
N VAL A 204 -8.47 -17.17 3.41
CA VAL A 204 -9.11 -15.84 3.30
C VAL A 204 -10.36 -15.92 2.42
N ILE A 205 -10.25 -16.51 1.23
CA ILE A 205 -11.35 -16.61 0.26
C ILE A 205 -12.51 -17.45 0.82
N GLN A 206 -12.22 -18.59 1.42
CA GLN A 206 -13.25 -19.48 1.98
C GLN A 206 -13.93 -18.88 3.21
N ASN A 207 -13.20 -18.11 4.02
CA ASN A 207 -13.76 -17.43 5.18
C ASN A 207 -14.78 -16.35 4.78
N GLU A 208 -14.63 -15.77 3.58
CA GLU A 208 -15.57 -14.84 2.97
C GLU A 208 -16.70 -15.54 2.16
N GLY A 209 -16.80 -16.85 2.24
CA GLY A 209 -17.89 -17.66 1.70
C GLY A 209 -17.76 -18.03 0.21
N ALA A 210 -16.61 -17.78 -0.43
CA ALA A 210 -16.34 -18.22 -1.79
C ALA A 210 -15.69 -19.62 -1.85
N SER A 211 -15.81 -20.28 -2.98
CA SER A 211 -15.16 -21.58 -3.25
C SER A 211 -13.90 -21.40 -4.10
N VAL A 212 -12.93 -22.32 -3.94
CA VAL A 212 -11.62 -22.23 -4.57
C VAL A 212 -11.30 -23.49 -5.35
N THR A 213 -10.85 -23.33 -6.60
CA THR A 213 -10.11 -24.36 -7.34
C THR A 213 -8.65 -23.92 -7.43
N LYS A 214 -7.71 -24.81 -7.07
CA LYS A 214 -6.28 -24.51 -7.01
C LYS A 214 -5.55 -24.90 -8.28
N ALA A 215 -4.58 -24.07 -8.70
CA ALA A 215 -3.57 -24.38 -9.69
C ALA A 215 -2.19 -23.98 -9.18
N TRP A 216 -1.19 -24.79 -9.39
CA TRP A 216 0.15 -24.61 -8.83
C TRP A 216 1.14 -23.90 -9.77
N ASN A 217 0.73 -23.57 -10.97
CA ASN A 217 1.48 -22.81 -11.96
C ASN A 217 0.55 -22.34 -13.08
N GLY A 218 1.04 -21.44 -13.94
CA GLY A 218 0.26 -20.89 -15.04
C GLY A 218 -0.23 -21.92 -16.06
N GLN A 219 0.55 -22.95 -16.34
CA GLN A 219 0.15 -24.00 -17.28
C GLN A 219 -1.03 -24.80 -16.75
N GLU A 220 -0.98 -25.18 -15.49
CA GLU A 220 -2.08 -25.88 -14.82
C GLU A 220 -3.36 -25.04 -14.81
N ALA A 221 -3.24 -23.74 -14.53
CA ALA A 221 -4.37 -22.80 -14.57
C ALA A 221 -5.03 -22.78 -15.95
N VAL A 222 -4.25 -22.67 -17.03
CA VAL A 222 -4.75 -22.72 -18.41
C VAL A 222 -5.47 -24.04 -18.71
N GLU A 223 -4.91 -25.16 -18.28
CA GLU A 223 -5.51 -26.48 -18.49
C GLU A 223 -6.82 -26.66 -17.72
N ILE A 224 -6.87 -26.22 -16.47
CA ILE A 224 -8.07 -26.25 -15.62
C ILE A 224 -9.14 -25.38 -16.27
N PHE A 225 -8.84 -24.14 -16.61
CA PHE A 225 -9.78 -23.24 -17.25
C PHE A 225 -10.29 -23.75 -18.58
N LYS A 226 -9.42 -24.34 -19.41
CA LYS A 226 -9.78 -24.96 -20.71
C LYS A 226 -10.75 -26.13 -20.56
N LYS A 227 -10.63 -26.92 -19.48
CA LYS A 227 -11.48 -28.10 -19.22
C LYS A 227 -12.74 -27.78 -18.44
N SER A 228 -12.82 -26.61 -17.83
CA SER A 228 -13.98 -26.16 -17.06
C SER A 228 -15.21 -25.93 -17.96
N ARG A 229 -16.38 -25.88 -17.36
CA ARG A 229 -17.59 -25.46 -18.05
C ARG A 229 -17.51 -23.96 -18.36
N PRO A 230 -18.19 -23.47 -19.39
CA PRO A 230 -18.33 -22.04 -19.57
C PRO A 230 -18.89 -21.38 -18.31
N ASP A 231 -18.35 -20.23 -17.94
CA ASP A 231 -18.71 -19.43 -16.74
C ASP A 231 -18.60 -20.19 -15.40
N GLU A 232 -17.75 -21.24 -15.33
CA GLU A 232 -17.51 -21.98 -14.09
C GLU A 232 -16.74 -21.15 -13.06
N PHE A 233 -15.86 -20.27 -13.51
CA PHE A 233 -15.07 -19.39 -12.67
C PHE A 233 -15.56 -17.93 -12.80
N ASP A 234 -15.86 -17.32 -11.66
CA ASP A 234 -16.25 -15.92 -11.60
C ASP A 234 -15.03 -14.99 -11.68
N VAL A 235 -13.91 -15.41 -11.10
CA VAL A 235 -12.64 -14.66 -11.03
C VAL A 235 -11.45 -15.63 -11.06
N ILE A 236 -10.34 -15.17 -11.63
CA ILE A 236 -9.04 -15.83 -11.56
C ILE A 236 -8.08 -14.96 -10.76
N LEU A 237 -7.56 -15.46 -9.65
CA LEU A 237 -6.47 -14.85 -8.90
C LEU A 237 -5.16 -15.50 -9.34
N MET A 238 -4.26 -14.72 -9.94
CA MET A 238 -3.09 -15.21 -10.64
C MET A 238 -1.79 -14.64 -10.08
N ASP A 239 -0.96 -15.47 -9.45
CA ASP A 239 0.41 -15.05 -9.16
C ASP A 239 1.17 -14.76 -10.45
N ILE A 240 1.98 -13.72 -10.42
CA ILE A 240 2.81 -13.33 -11.58
C ILE A 240 4.05 -14.20 -11.66
N MET A 241 4.72 -14.44 -10.54
CA MET A 241 6.05 -15.04 -10.49
C MET A 241 5.99 -16.53 -10.15
N MET A 242 5.74 -17.36 -11.14
CA MET A 242 5.64 -18.81 -10.98
C MET A 242 6.59 -19.56 -11.91
N PRO A 243 7.06 -20.77 -11.53
CA PRO A 243 7.81 -21.66 -12.41
C PRO A 243 6.92 -22.25 -13.52
N VAL A 244 7.54 -22.85 -14.53
CA VAL A 244 6.92 -23.51 -15.69
C VAL A 244 6.25 -22.52 -16.64
N MET A 245 5.28 -21.75 -16.18
CA MET A 245 4.58 -20.70 -16.91
C MET A 245 4.22 -19.59 -15.92
N ASN A 246 4.67 -18.38 -16.17
CA ASN A 246 4.36 -17.22 -15.34
C ASN A 246 2.93 -16.72 -15.56
N GLY A 247 2.44 -15.85 -14.65
CA GLY A 247 1.06 -15.37 -14.69
C GLY A 247 0.72 -14.56 -15.95
N TYR A 248 1.66 -13.79 -16.48
CA TYR A 248 1.45 -13.02 -17.72
C TYR A 248 1.23 -13.93 -18.94
N GLU A 249 2.02 -14.98 -19.05
CA GLU A 249 1.89 -15.96 -20.13
C GLU A 249 0.57 -16.73 -20.00
N ALA A 250 0.21 -17.13 -18.77
CA ALA A 250 -1.03 -17.83 -18.50
C ALA A 250 -2.26 -16.97 -18.85
N ALA A 251 -2.28 -15.69 -18.44
CA ALA A 251 -3.36 -14.77 -18.77
C ALA A 251 -3.51 -14.60 -20.29
N LYS A 252 -2.42 -14.37 -21.01
CA LYS A 252 -2.45 -14.30 -22.48
C LYS A 252 -3.03 -15.56 -23.11
N MET A 253 -2.60 -16.73 -22.64
CA MET A 253 -3.10 -18.00 -23.15
C MET A 253 -4.60 -18.17 -22.87
N ILE A 254 -5.07 -17.85 -21.67
CA ILE A 254 -6.49 -17.89 -21.33
C ILE A 254 -7.28 -16.99 -22.28
N ARG A 255 -6.84 -15.75 -22.50
CA ARG A 255 -7.51 -14.76 -23.39
C ARG A 255 -7.58 -15.24 -24.87
N THR A 256 -6.70 -16.15 -25.30
CA THR A 256 -6.70 -16.68 -26.68
C THR A 256 -7.55 -17.94 -26.86
N LEU A 257 -8.13 -18.48 -25.79
CA LEU A 257 -9.01 -19.65 -25.91
C LEU A 257 -10.29 -19.31 -26.68
N ASP A 258 -10.75 -20.25 -27.48
CA ASP A 258 -11.98 -20.10 -28.27
C ASP A 258 -13.23 -20.35 -27.39
N ARG A 259 -13.45 -19.44 -26.44
CA ARG A 259 -14.58 -19.43 -25.49
C ARG A 259 -14.89 -17.96 -25.15
N ASP A 260 -16.16 -17.65 -25.01
CA ASP A 260 -16.58 -16.26 -24.74
C ASP A 260 -16.18 -15.80 -23.34
N ASP A 261 -16.36 -16.66 -22.33
CA ASP A 261 -15.95 -16.38 -20.95
C ASP A 261 -14.44 -16.18 -20.77
N ALA A 262 -13.60 -16.77 -21.63
CA ALA A 262 -12.15 -16.53 -21.60
C ALA A 262 -11.79 -15.06 -21.91
N LYS A 263 -12.64 -14.33 -22.58
CA LYS A 263 -12.43 -12.90 -22.90
C LYS A 263 -12.90 -11.98 -21.77
N THR A 264 -13.87 -12.43 -21.00
CA THR A 264 -14.60 -11.60 -20.02
C THR A 264 -14.28 -11.94 -18.56
N VAL A 265 -13.85 -13.17 -18.23
CA VAL A 265 -13.51 -13.53 -16.84
C VAL A 265 -12.47 -12.57 -16.27
N PRO A 266 -12.73 -11.95 -15.11
CA PRO A 266 -11.74 -11.10 -14.44
C PRO A 266 -10.49 -11.90 -14.07
N ILE A 267 -9.31 -11.41 -14.45
CA ILE A 267 -8.02 -11.96 -14.05
C ILE A 267 -7.32 -10.90 -13.20
N ILE A 268 -7.16 -11.17 -11.92
CA ILE A 268 -6.54 -10.28 -10.95
C ILE A 268 -5.14 -10.81 -10.65
N ALA A 269 -4.12 -9.99 -10.91
CA ALA A 269 -2.74 -10.33 -10.62
C ALA A 269 -2.46 -10.27 -9.11
N MET A 270 -1.77 -11.26 -8.58
CA MET A 270 -1.17 -11.23 -7.24
C MET A 270 0.33 -10.98 -7.39
N THR A 271 0.85 -9.90 -6.80
CA THR A 271 2.24 -9.49 -6.99
C THR A 271 2.93 -9.15 -5.67
N ALA A 272 4.20 -9.48 -5.55
CA ALA A 272 5.03 -9.02 -4.43
C ALA A 272 5.39 -7.53 -4.54
N ASN A 273 5.13 -6.89 -5.68
CA ASN A 273 5.58 -5.53 -5.97
C ASN A 273 4.53 -4.79 -6.82
N ALA A 274 3.95 -3.73 -6.26
CA ALA A 274 2.90 -2.95 -6.93
C ALA A 274 3.46 -1.80 -7.81
N PHE A 275 4.68 -1.94 -8.37
CA PHE A 275 5.28 -0.88 -9.17
C PHE A 275 4.61 -0.70 -10.54
N THR A 276 4.65 0.53 -11.04
CA THR A 276 4.02 1.01 -12.28
C THR A 276 4.39 0.18 -13.53
N GLU A 277 5.57 -0.42 -13.58
CA GLU A 277 5.99 -1.28 -14.70
C GLU A 277 5.25 -2.62 -14.74
N ASP A 278 4.92 -3.18 -13.58
CA ASP A 278 4.17 -4.44 -13.50
C ASP A 278 2.69 -4.23 -13.84
N ARG A 279 2.12 -3.07 -13.52
CA ARG A 279 0.76 -2.69 -13.92
C ARG A 279 0.58 -2.64 -15.44
N LEU A 280 1.53 -2.04 -16.15
CA LEU A 280 1.48 -1.97 -17.61
C LEU A 280 1.56 -3.37 -18.23
N LYS A 281 2.48 -4.22 -17.77
CA LYS A 281 2.63 -5.60 -18.24
C LYS A 281 1.40 -6.46 -17.95
N SER A 282 0.79 -6.31 -16.78
CA SER A 282 -0.46 -6.99 -16.41
C SER A 282 -1.57 -6.64 -17.40
N LYS A 283 -1.77 -5.36 -17.66
CA LYS A 283 -2.79 -4.87 -18.59
C LYS A 283 -2.53 -5.34 -20.03
N GLU A 284 -1.27 -5.28 -20.51
CA GLU A 284 -0.87 -5.81 -21.82
C GLU A 284 -1.05 -7.33 -21.95
N SER A 285 -1.06 -8.03 -20.82
CA SER A 285 -1.28 -9.47 -20.75
C SER A 285 -2.75 -9.86 -20.65
N GLY A 286 -3.67 -8.89 -20.61
CA GLY A 286 -5.10 -9.11 -20.52
C GLY A 286 -5.61 -9.34 -19.09
N MET A 287 -4.81 -8.99 -18.07
CA MET A 287 -5.26 -8.93 -16.67
C MET A 287 -6.05 -7.64 -16.42
N ASN A 288 -6.98 -7.69 -15.49
CA ASN A 288 -7.91 -6.59 -15.20
C ASN A 288 -7.42 -5.70 -14.06
N GLU A 289 -6.85 -6.29 -13.00
CA GLU A 289 -6.40 -5.58 -11.82
C GLU A 289 -5.24 -6.34 -11.14
N HIS A 290 -4.69 -5.77 -10.08
CA HIS A 290 -3.61 -6.39 -9.30
C HIS A 290 -3.84 -6.16 -7.80
N ILE A 291 -3.39 -7.14 -7.00
CA ILE A 291 -3.39 -7.11 -5.54
C ILE A 291 -1.96 -7.38 -5.07
N ALA A 292 -1.47 -6.56 -4.15
CA ALA A 292 -0.17 -6.78 -3.53
C ALA A 292 -0.21 -7.94 -2.52
N LYS A 293 0.85 -8.73 -2.46
CA LYS A 293 1.07 -9.71 -1.40
C LYS A 293 1.80 -9.03 -0.21
N PRO A 294 1.50 -9.35 1.06
CA PRO A 294 0.53 -10.35 1.51
C PRO A 294 -0.93 -9.92 1.28
N ILE A 295 -1.80 -10.90 1.01
CA ILE A 295 -3.20 -10.64 0.64
C ILE A 295 -3.96 -10.10 1.85
N ASP A 296 -4.47 -8.87 1.74
CA ASP A 296 -5.42 -8.29 2.68
C ASP A 296 -6.85 -8.74 2.33
N ALA A 297 -7.56 -9.32 3.30
CA ALA A 297 -8.90 -9.87 3.09
C ALA A 297 -9.92 -8.82 2.62
N LYS A 298 -9.90 -7.62 3.22
CA LYS A 298 -10.83 -6.54 2.86
C LYS A 298 -10.57 -6.01 1.46
N LEU A 299 -9.29 -5.83 1.11
CA LEU A 299 -8.90 -5.40 -0.23
C LEU A 299 -9.27 -6.45 -1.28
N LEU A 300 -9.04 -7.74 -0.98
CA LEU A 300 -9.39 -8.84 -1.88
C LEU A 300 -10.89 -8.86 -2.16
N VAL A 301 -11.73 -8.83 -1.11
CA VAL A 301 -13.19 -8.80 -1.25
C VAL A 301 -13.64 -7.59 -2.05
N LYS A 302 -13.12 -6.40 -1.73
CA LYS A 302 -13.44 -5.17 -2.46
C LYS A 302 -13.13 -5.28 -3.95
N VAL A 303 -11.90 -5.68 -4.31
CA VAL A 303 -11.48 -5.76 -5.70
C VAL A 303 -12.30 -6.80 -6.47
N ILE A 304 -12.56 -7.98 -5.87
CA ILE A 304 -13.36 -9.02 -6.54
C ILE A 304 -14.81 -8.55 -6.75
N SER A 305 -15.44 -7.96 -5.73
CA SER A 305 -16.83 -7.50 -5.81
C SER A 305 -17.01 -6.44 -6.90
N GLU A 306 -16.09 -5.48 -7.03
CA GLU A 306 -16.12 -4.44 -8.08
C GLU A 306 -16.17 -5.03 -9.51
N PHE A 307 -15.52 -6.17 -9.74
CA PHE A 307 -15.50 -6.82 -11.04
C PHE A 307 -16.71 -7.73 -11.29
N VAL A 308 -17.31 -8.28 -10.24
CA VAL A 308 -18.49 -9.17 -10.38
C VAL A 308 -19.77 -8.35 -10.54
N GLU A 309 -19.95 -7.26 -9.80
CA GLU A 309 -21.12 -6.37 -9.93
C GLU A 309 -21.21 -5.73 -11.33
N ASN A 310 -20.07 -5.29 -11.90
CA ASN A 310 -20.05 -4.74 -13.26
C ASN A 310 -20.44 -5.76 -14.34
N LYS A 311 -20.39 -7.07 -14.06
CA LYS A 311 -20.78 -8.13 -14.99
C LYS A 311 -22.29 -8.34 -15.03
N GLU A 312 -23.00 -8.00 -13.94
CA GLU A 312 -24.47 -8.11 -13.87
C GLU A 312 -25.19 -6.93 -14.55
N GLU A 313 -24.55 -5.74 -14.61
CA GLU A 313 -25.14 -4.57 -15.28
C GLU A 313 -25.04 -4.62 -16.82
N ASP A 314 -24.10 -5.38 -17.39
CA ASP A 314 -23.90 -5.52 -18.85
C ASP A 314 -24.62 -6.77 -19.44
N SER A 315 -25.38 -7.52 -18.66
CA SER A 315 -26.12 -8.73 -19.08
C SER A 315 -27.64 -8.46 -19.16
#